data_12391239988d616c3059be2a879bf494
#
_entry.id   12391239988d616c3059be2a879bf494
#
_cell.length_a   1.000
_cell.length_b   1.000
_cell.length_c   1.000
_cell.angle_alpha   90.00
_cell.angle_beta   90.00
_cell.angle_gamma   90.00
#
_symmetry.space_group_name_H-M   'P 1'
#
loop_
_entity.id
_entity.type
_entity.pdbx_description
1 polymer ?
#
loop_
_entity_poly.entity_id
_entity_poly.type
_entity_poly.pdbx_seq_one_letter_code
_entity_poly.pdbx_strand_id
1 'polypeptide(L)'
;MTAIKSSISTTSAAFKTNAEAMGKLTAELKSKLATAALGGDEKSRKRHADRGKLLPRERVERLIDPGSPFLELSPLAANNMYDGDIHGAGIITGIGRVMGRECVI
;
A
#
# COMPACT_ATOMS: atom_id res chain seq x y z
N MET A 1 -17.83 23.14 -22.45
CA MET A 1 -18.06 21.96 -21.57
C MET A 1 -18.99 22.37 -20.44
N THR A 2 -20.02 21.58 -20.17
CA THR A 2 -20.93 21.85 -19.06
C THR A 2 -20.33 21.29 -17.77
N ALA A 3 -20.05 22.14 -16.79
CA ALA A 3 -19.54 21.67 -15.51
C ALA A 3 -20.62 20.87 -14.76
N ILE A 4 -20.26 19.74 -14.20
CA ILE A 4 -21.13 18.96 -13.32
C ILE A 4 -21.36 19.75 -12.03
N LYS A 5 -22.61 20.12 -11.77
CA LYS A 5 -22.98 20.83 -10.53
C LYS A 5 -23.15 19.85 -9.40
N SER A 6 -22.48 20.10 -8.27
CA SER A 6 -22.68 19.33 -7.05
C SER A 6 -23.75 19.98 -6.16
N SER A 7 -24.63 19.14 -5.60
CA SER A 7 -25.62 19.54 -4.60
C SER A 7 -25.15 19.26 -3.16
N ILE A 8 -23.88 18.87 -2.97
CA ILE A 8 -23.32 18.53 -1.66
C ILE A 8 -23.13 19.80 -0.82
N SER A 9 -23.66 19.80 0.40
CA SER A 9 -23.39 20.83 1.40
C SER A 9 -22.38 20.31 2.41
N THR A 10 -21.17 20.85 2.37
CA THR A 10 -20.08 20.47 3.29
C THR A 10 -20.32 20.89 4.75
N THR A 11 -21.29 21.78 4.97
CA THR A 11 -21.67 22.25 6.31
C THR A 11 -22.78 21.44 6.95
N SER A 12 -23.47 20.59 6.19
CA SER A 12 -24.57 19.77 6.69
C SER A 12 -24.10 18.74 7.73
N ALA A 13 -24.97 18.40 8.68
CA ALA A 13 -24.70 17.37 9.68
C ALA A 13 -24.44 16.01 9.03
N ALA A 14 -25.20 15.65 8.00
CA ALA A 14 -25.01 14.41 7.25
C ALA A 14 -23.63 14.34 6.59
N PHE A 15 -23.16 15.43 5.97
CA PHE A 15 -21.81 15.47 5.38
C PHE A 15 -20.73 15.26 6.46
N LYS A 16 -20.84 15.95 7.60
CA LYS A 16 -19.86 15.83 8.68
C LYS A 16 -19.78 14.41 9.24
N THR A 17 -20.94 13.78 9.47
CA THR A 17 -21.00 12.38 9.94
C THR A 17 -20.38 11.42 8.92
N ASN A 18 -20.70 11.58 7.64
CA ASN A 18 -20.15 10.73 6.58
C ASN A 18 -18.64 10.96 6.40
N ALA A 19 -18.18 12.20 6.48
CA ALA A 19 -16.76 12.54 6.39
C ALA A 19 -15.95 11.94 7.55
N GLU A 20 -16.49 11.97 8.77
CA GLU A 20 -15.86 11.34 9.93
C GLU A 20 -15.79 9.82 9.77
N ALA A 21 -16.89 9.18 9.38
CA ALA A 21 -16.92 7.74 9.14
C ALA A 21 -15.91 7.31 8.05
N MET A 22 -15.88 8.02 6.93
CA MET A 22 -14.93 7.77 5.84
C MET A 22 -13.49 8.04 6.28
N GLY A 23 -13.27 9.08 7.09
CA GLY A 23 -11.96 9.39 7.67
C GLY A 23 -11.42 8.24 8.51
N LYS A 24 -12.26 7.61 9.35
CA LYS A 24 -11.89 6.43 10.15
C LYS A 24 -11.50 5.25 9.27
N LEU A 25 -12.29 4.93 8.25
CA LEU A 25 -12.01 3.84 7.32
C LEU A 25 -10.69 4.09 6.54
N THR A 26 -10.48 5.33 6.12
CA THR A 26 -9.24 5.70 5.40
C THR A 26 -8.02 5.60 6.31
N ALA A 27 -8.14 6.00 7.57
CA ALA A 27 -7.06 5.90 8.54
C ALA A 27 -6.70 4.43 8.83
N GLU A 28 -7.73 3.57 8.99
CA GLU A 28 -7.53 2.13 9.16
C GLU A 28 -6.82 1.51 7.95
N LEU A 29 -7.28 1.83 6.74
CA LEU A 29 -6.64 1.36 5.51
C LEU A 29 -5.17 1.77 5.43
N LYS A 30 -4.87 3.04 5.70
CA LYS A 30 -3.49 3.55 5.70
C LYS A 30 -2.61 2.84 6.73
N SER A 31 -3.15 2.57 7.91
CA SER A 31 -2.44 1.84 8.97
C SER A 31 -2.09 0.41 8.53
N LYS A 32 -3.06 -0.30 7.95
CA LYS A 32 -2.84 -1.66 7.43
C LYS A 32 -1.82 -1.69 6.29
N LEU A 33 -1.90 -0.74 5.37
CA LEU A 33 -0.93 -0.60 4.29
C LEU A 33 0.48 -0.31 4.81
N ALA A 34 0.62 0.56 5.80
CA ALA A 34 1.91 0.86 6.43
C ALA A 34 2.50 -0.39 7.10
N THR A 35 1.68 -1.18 7.79
CA THR A 35 2.11 -2.44 8.40
C THR A 35 2.55 -3.46 7.33
N ALA A 36 1.75 -3.63 6.28
CA ALA A 36 2.09 -4.51 5.16
C ALA A 36 3.40 -4.09 4.46
N ALA A 37 3.62 -2.77 4.34
CA ALA A 37 4.82 -2.22 3.73
C ALA A 37 6.11 -2.54 4.50
N LEU A 38 6.04 -2.77 5.80
CA LEU A 38 7.22 -3.20 6.58
C LEU A 38 7.72 -4.60 6.16
N GLY A 39 6.85 -5.44 5.59
CA GLY A 39 7.14 -6.85 5.35
C GLY A 39 7.16 -7.61 6.69
N GLY A 40 7.35 -8.89 6.72
CA GLY A 40 7.29 -9.78 7.88
C GLY A 40 7.63 -9.20 9.28
N ASP A 41 7.70 -10.01 10.29
CA ASP A 41 8.04 -9.58 11.64
C ASP A 41 9.45 -8.98 11.76
N GLU A 42 9.70 -8.19 12.80
CA GLU A 42 10.96 -7.48 13.01
C GLU A 42 12.15 -8.45 13.11
N LYS A 43 11.98 -9.58 13.76
CA LYS A 43 13.03 -10.60 13.94
C LYS A 43 13.43 -11.19 12.58
N SER A 44 12.45 -11.47 11.73
CA SER A 44 12.70 -11.99 10.38
C SER A 44 13.38 -10.95 9.49
N ARG A 45 12.94 -9.70 9.54
CA ARG A 45 13.59 -8.60 8.80
C ARG A 45 15.03 -8.40 9.24
N LYS A 46 15.27 -8.36 10.56
CA LYS A 46 16.63 -8.22 11.10
C LYS A 46 17.53 -9.36 10.63
N ARG A 47 17.09 -10.62 10.78
CA ARG A 47 17.84 -11.79 10.32
C ARG A 47 18.18 -11.73 8.84
N HIS A 48 17.27 -11.19 8.02
CA HIS A 48 17.46 -11.03 6.59
C HIS A 48 18.52 -9.97 6.29
N ALA A 49 18.44 -8.81 6.96
CA ALA A 49 19.40 -7.73 6.84
C ALA A 49 20.80 -8.12 7.37
N ASP A 50 20.89 -8.82 8.50
CA ASP A 50 22.14 -9.31 9.07
C ASP A 50 22.90 -10.26 8.14
N ARG A 51 22.19 -10.90 7.20
CA ARG A 51 22.78 -11.73 6.13
C ARG A 51 23.22 -10.94 4.90
N GLY A 52 23.17 -9.62 4.94
CA GLY A 52 23.50 -8.73 3.83
C GLY A 52 22.47 -8.75 2.68
N LYS A 53 21.24 -9.22 2.93
CA LYS A 53 20.21 -9.31 1.91
C LYS A 53 19.28 -8.11 1.98
N LEU A 54 18.89 -7.62 0.81
CA LEU A 54 17.86 -6.58 0.69
C LEU A 54 16.48 -7.14 1.01
N LEU A 55 15.67 -6.35 1.70
CA LEU A 55 14.25 -6.66 1.87
C LEU A 55 13.52 -6.65 0.50
N PRO A 56 12.41 -7.38 0.37
CA PRO A 56 11.72 -7.49 -0.92
C PRO A 56 11.36 -6.15 -1.57
N ARG A 57 10.85 -5.18 -0.79
CA ARG A 57 10.51 -3.84 -1.32
C ARG A 57 11.73 -3.05 -1.74
N GLU A 58 12.83 -3.15 -1.01
CA GLU A 58 14.11 -2.53 -1.40
C GLU A 58 14.63 -3.10 -2.73
N ARG A 59 14.37 -4.39 -2.99
CA ARG A 59 14.74 -5.01 -4.27
C ARG A 59 13.91 -4.46 -5.43
N VAL A 60 12.59 -4.29 -5.22
CA VAL A 60 11.71 -3.66 -6.21
C VAL A 60 12.14 -2.22 -6.46
N GLU A 61 12.39 -1.44 -5.41
CA GLU A 61 12.81 -0.05 -5.50
C GLU A 61 14.12 0.12 -6.28
N ARG A 62 15.06 -0.83 -6.13
CA ARG A 62 16.30 -0.82 -6.90
C ARG A 62 16.17 -1.34 -8.33
N LEU A 63 15.10 -2.06 -8.63
CA LEU A 63 14.83 -2.58 -9.97
C LEU A 63 14.16 -1.55 -10.87
N ILE A 64 13.23 -0.78 -10.32
CA ILE A 64 12.49 0.23 -11.08
C ILE A 64 13.34 1.47 -11.34
N ASP A 65 12.98 2.20 -12.38
CA ASP A 65 13.66 3.45 -12.72
C ASP A 65 13.57 4.46 -11.57
N PRO A 66 14.65 5.14 -11.21
CA PRO A 66 14.67 6.10 -10.11
C PRO A 66 13.57 7.16 -10.27
N GLY A 67 12.78 7.35 -9.21
CA GLY A 67 11.69 8.32 -9.20
C GLY A 67 10.44 7.90 -9.98
N SER A 68 10.42 6.71 -10.59
CA SER A 68 9.21 6.20 -11.23
C SER A 68 8.25 5.60 -10.19
N PRO A 69 6.92 5.71 -10.42
CA PRO A 69 5.96 5.12 -9.52
C PRO A 69 5.94 3.58 -9.63
N PHE A 70 5.61 2.92 -8.52
CA PHE A 70 5.30 1.50 -8.49
C PHE A 70 3.83 1.31 -8.10
N LEU A 71 3.04 0.72 -8.98
CA LEU A 71 1.65 0.37 -8.70
C LEU A 71 1.62 -1.04 -8.12
N GLU A 72 1.65 -1.13 -6.79
CA GLU A 72 1.54 -2.41 -6.11
C GLU A 72 0.12 -2.96 -6.19
N LEU A 73 -0.02 -4.22 -6.55
CA LEU A 73 -1.28 -4.95 -6.64
C LEU A 73 -1.50 -5.77 -5.38
N SER A 74 -2.72 -5.67 -4.82
CA SER A 74 -3.16 -6.46 -3.65
C SER A 74 -2.20 -6.44 -2.45
N PRO A 75 -1.73 -5.28 -1.98
CA PRO A 75 -0.78 -5.19 -0.86
C PRO A 75 -1.36 -5.72 0.46
N LEU A 76 -2.68 -5.87 0.56
CA LEU A 76 -3.39 -6.42 1.71
C LEU A 76 -3.89 -7.86 1.49
N ALA A 77 -3.35 -8.57 0.51
CA ALA A 77 -3.66 -9.99 0.34
C ALA A 77 -3.40 -10.75 1.64
N ALA A 78 -4.25 -11.73 1.97
CA ALA A 78 -4.24 -12.48 3.21
C ALA A 78 -4.44 -11.64 4.51
N ASN A 79 -4.94 -10.40 4.39
CA ASN A 79 -5.29 -9.61 5.58
C ASN A 79 -6.33 -10.35 6.44
N ASN A 80 -6.09 -10.41 7.76
CA ASN A 80 -6.89 -11.17 8.73
C ASN A 80 -6.93 -12.71 8.51
N MET A 81 -6.03 -13.26 7.72
CA MET A 81 -5.81 -14.71 7.65
C MET A 81 -4.61 -15.12 8.52
N TYR A 82 -4.55 -16.38 8.90
CA TYR A 82 -3.43 -16.95 9.66
C TYR A 82 -3.10 -16.16 10.94
N ASP A 83 -4.14 -15.83 11.72
CA ASP A 83 -4.07 -15.06 12.97
C ASP A 83 -3.50 -13.63 12.79
N GLY A 84 -3.49 -13.11 11.58
CA GLY A 84 -3.10 -11.73 11.25
C GLY A 84 -1.61 -11.50 11.05
N ASP A 85 -0.78 -12.52 11.18
CA ASP A 85 0.69 -12.36 11.13
C ASP A 85 1.28 -12.32 9.71
N ILE A 86 0.47 -12.62 8.68
CA ILE A 86 0.94 -12.64 7.29
C ILE A 86 0.34 -11.46 6.53
N HIS A 87 1.19 -10.53 6.14
CA HIS A 87 0.81 -9.38 5.33
C HIS A 87 1.25 -9.59 3.87
N GLY A 88 0.37 -9.25 2.93
CA GLY A 88 0.67 -9.33 1.50
C GLY A 88 0.84 -10.75 0.97
N ALA A 89 0.33 -11.77 1.66
CA ALA A 89 0.45 -13.19 1.29
C ALA A 89 1.90 -13.65 1.00
N GLY A 90 2.90 -12.93 1.52
CA GLY A 90 4.32 -13.23 1.28
C GLY A 90 4.81 -12.93 -0.14
N ILE A 91 4.05 -12.18 -0.94
CA ILE A 91 4.39 -11.83 -2.30
C ILE A 91 4.20 -10.32 -2.53
N ILE A 92 5.04 -9.73 -3.36
CA ILE A 92 4.87 -8.38 -3.89
C ILE A 92 4.72 -8.49 -5.39
N THR A 93 3.62 -7.96 -5.90
CA THR A 93 3.36 -7.89 -7.33
C THR A 93 2.93 -6.48 -7.70
N GLY A 94 3.28 -6.01 -8.87
CA GLY A 94 2.90 -4.68 -9.28
C GLY A 94 3.35 -4.34 -10.70
N ILE A 95 3.08 -3.10 -11.07
CA ILE A 95 3.52 -2.53 -12.33
C ILE A 95 4.52 -1.42 -12.03
N GLY A 96 5.71 -1.54 -12.60
CA GLY A 96 6.78 -0.56 -12.47
C GLY A 96 7.48 -0.33 -13.80
N ARG A 97 8.26 0.74 -13.88
CA ARG A 97 9.05 1.04 -15.06
C ARG A 97 10.47 0.55 -14.86
N VAL A 98 10.97 -0.24 -15.81
CA VAL A 98 12.36 -0.73 -15.85
C VAL A 98 12.98 -0.35 -17.18
N MET A 99 14.03 0.45 -17.16
CA MET A 99 14.71 0.98 -18.36
C MET A 99 13.74 1.61 -19.37
N GLY A 100 12.82 2.44 -18.86
CA GLY A 100 11.83 3.18 -19.66
C GLY A 100 10.64 2.33 -20.12
N ARG A 101 10.55 1.05 -19.75
CA ARG A 101 9.46 0.16 -20.15
C ARG A 101 8.60 -0.22 -18.95
N GLU A 102 7.31 -0.23 -19.13
CA GLU A 102 6.37 -0.73 -18.13
C GLU A 102 6.45 -2.25 -18.07
N CYS A 103 6.68 -2.76 -16.86
CA CYS A 103 6.84 -4.19 -16.60
C CYS A 103 5.93 -4.63 -15.45
N VAL A 104 5.44 -5.84 -15.52
CA VAL A 104 4.87 -6.55 -14.36
C VAL A 104 6.04 -7.18 -13.59
N ILE A 105 6.07 -6.91 -12.28
CA ILE A 105 7.12 -7.32 -11.35
C ILE A 105 6.50 -8.20 -10.29
#